data_bb5f7ea85ac44d504af10df99cd8a352
#
_entry.id   bb5f7ea85ac44d504af10df99cd8a352
#
_cell.length_a   1.000
_cell.length_b   1.000
_cell.length_c   1.000
_cell.angle_alpha   90.00
_cell.angle_beta   90.00
_cell.angle_gamma   90.00
#
_symmetry.space_group_name_H-M   'P 1'
#
loop_
_entity.id
_entity.type
_entity.pdbx_description
1 polymer ?
#
loop_
_entity_poly.entity_id
_entity_poly.type
_entity_poly.pdbx_seq_one_letter_code
_entity_poly.pdbx_strand_id
1 'polypeptide(L)'
;MQNQDFKERAGELASQMTLEEKVSQLTYQSPAIKRLGIPAYNWWNEALHGVARAGTATSFPQAIGLAAMFDDTLLEEVADAVATEGRAKYNESSRDRKSVV
;
A
#
# COMPACT_ATOMS: atom_id res chain seq x y z
N MET A 1 14.03 3.28 10.48
CA MET A 1 13.79 4.52 9.70
C MET A 1 12.50 5.16 10.17
N GLN A 2 12.52 6.44 10.45
CA GLN A 2 11.36 7.15 10.99
C GLN A 2 10.47 7.69 9.86
N ASN A 3 9.18 7.91 10.17
CA ASN A 3 8.23 8.46 9.19
C ASN A 3 8.68 9.79 8.58
N GLN A 4 9.43 10.59 9.35
CA GLN A 4 9.96 11.87 8.89
C GLN A 4 10.89 11.68 7.69
N ASP A 5 11.76 10.67 7.74
CA ASP A 5 12.69 10.38 6.63
C ASP A 5 11.94 10.05 5.34
N PHE A 6 10.87 9.28 5.44
CA PHE A 6 10.09 8.92 4.26
C PHE A 6 9.40 10.14 3.65
N LYS A 7 8.88 11.03 4.49
CA LYS A 7 8.24 12.26 4.02
C LYS A 7 9.23 13.19 3.32
N GLU A 8 10.40 13.35 3.90
CA GLU A 8 11.46 14.18 3.31
C GLU A 8 11.90 13.62 1.97
N ARG A 9 12.16 12.32 1.90
CA ARG A 9 12.57 11.66 0.66
C ARG A 9 11.50 11.77 -0.41
N ALA A 10 10.25 11.57 -0.03
CA ALA A 10 9.13 11.72 -0.96
C ALA A 10 9.01 13.15 -1.49
N GLY A 11 9.19 14.13 -0.62
CA GLY A 11 9.18 15.55 -0.99
C GLY A 11 10.31 15.89 -1.96
N GLU A 12 11.51 15.38 -1.71
CA GLU A 12 12.66 15.58 -2.59
C GLU A 12 12.40 14.98 -3.97
N LEU A 13 11.91 13.75 -4.03
CA LEU A 13 11.59 13.10 -5.29
C LEU A 13 10.50 13.87 -6.04
N ALA A 14 9.44 14.24 -5.35
CA ALA A 14 8.34 14.99 -5.97
C ALA A 14 8.81 16.33 -6.53
N SER A 15 9.73 17.02 -5.83
CA SER A 15 10.25 18.30 -6.29
C SER A 15 11.04 18.20 -7.61
N GLN A 16 11.58 17.03 -7.91
CA GLN A 16 12.36 16.78 -9.11
C GLN A 16 11.50 16.28 -10.29
N MET A 17 10.24 15.96 -10.05
CA MET A 17 9.32 15.50 -11.09
C MET A 17 8.80 16.63 -11.93
N THR A 18 8.65 16.38 -13.24
CA THR A 18 7.89 17.26 -14.12
C THR A 18 6.40 17.13 -13.81
N LEU A 19 5.59 18.06 -14.29
CA LEU A 19 4.14 17.98 -14.13
C LEU A 19 3.58 16.70 -14.76
N GLU A 20 4.07 16.33 -15.93
CA GLU A 20 3.65 15.10 -16.63
C GLU A 20 3.98 13.87 -15.82
N GLU A 21 5.16 13.82 -15.21
CA GLU A 21 5.56 12.72 -14.35
C GLU A 21 4.67 12.63 -13.10
N LYS A 22 4.36 13.77 -12.49
CA LYS A 22 3.47 13.82 -11.32
C LYS A 22 2.09 13.26 -11.67
N VAL A 23 1.53 13.68 -12.80
CA VAL A 23 0.22 13.21 -13.26
C VAL A 23 0.26 11.70 -13.52
N SER A 24 1.34 11.20 -14.12
CA SER A 24 1.47 9.77 -14.41
C SER A 24 1.40 8.88 -13.16
N GLN A 25 1.79 9.42 -12.01
CA GLN A 25 1.78 8.68 -10.74
C GLN A 25 0.41 8.60 -10.09
N LEU A 26 -0.60 9.27 -10.63
CA LEU A 26 -1.95 9.31 -10.04
C LEU A 26 -2.85 8.16 -10.50
N THR A 27 -2.33 7.24 -11.30
CA THR A 27 -3.08 6.06 -11.74
C THR A 27 -2.67 4.84 -10.91
N TYR A 28 -3.53 3.82 -10.88
CA TYR A 28 -3.20 2.60 -10.12
C TYR A 28 -2.00 1.85 -10.72
N GLN A 29 -1.79 1.95 -12.03
CA GLN A 29 -0.60 1.41 -12.70
C GLN A 29 0.40 2.54 -12.89
N SER A 30 1.06 2.93 -11.81
CA SER A 30 2.05 4.00 -11.84
C SER A 30 3.28 3.54 -12.64
N PRO A 31 3.63 4.23 -13.73
CA PRO A 31 4.82 3.87 -14.50
C PRO A 31 6.10 4.19 -13.77
N ALA A 32 7.18 3.52 -14.14
CA ALA A 32 8.50 3.83 -13.59
C ALA A 32 8.96 5.22 -14.06
N ILE A 33 9.70 5.91 -13.19
CA ILE A 33 10.43 7.13 -13.55
C ILE A 33 11.91 6.80 -13.38
N LYS A 34 12.49 6.23 -14.43
CA LYS A 34 13.85 5.64 -14.35
C LYS A 34 14.91 6.66 -13.98
N ARG A 35 14.82 7.89 -14.49
CA ARG A 35 15.81 8.93 -14.18
C ARG A 35 15.85 9.30 -12.70
N LEU A 36 14.77 9.05 -11.96
CA LEU A 36 14.69 9.31 -10.51
C LEU A 36 14.78 8.03 -9.67
N GLY A 37 14.98 6.89 -10.31
CA GLY A 37 15.05 5.61 -9.60
C GLY A 37 13.73 5.15 -9.00
N ILE A 38 12.61 5.66 -9.51
CA ILE A 38 11.28 5.28 -9.03
C ILE A 38 10.79 4.09 -9.86
N PRO A 39 10.53 2.94 -9.21
CA PRO A 39 10.04 1.77 -9.93
C PRO A 39 8.57 1.90 -10.29
N ALA A 40 8.13 1.14 -11.29
CA ALA A 40 6.72 0.99 -11.58
C ALA A 40 6.02 0.32 -10.39
N TYR A 41 4.80 0.71 -10.12
CA TYR A 41 4.04 0.16 -9.01
C TYR A 41 2.57 0.00 -9.38
N ASN A 42 2.00 -1.14 -9.02
CA ASN A 42 0.57 -1.39 -9.19
C ASN A 42 -0.13 -1.20 -7.84
N TRP A 43 -0.93 -0.14 -7.73
CA TRP A 43 -1.65 0.21 -6.50
C TRP A 43 -2.96 -0.56 -6.34
N TRP A 44 -3.34 -1.37 -7.32
CA TRP A 44 -4.60 -2.10 -7.27
C TRP A 44 -4.55 -3.11 -6.14
N ASN A 45 -5.40 -2.91 -5.15
CA ASN A 45 -5.45 -3.77 -3.98
C ASN A 45 -6.83 -3.70 -3.35
N GLU A 46 -7.15 -4.70 -2.57
CA GLU A 46 -8.42 -4.80 -1.90
C GLU A 46 -8.20 -5.42 -0.52
N ALA A 47 -8.60 -4.70 0.53
CA ALA A 47 -8.35 -5.12 1.90
C ALA A 47 -9.47 -4.64 2.84
N LEU A 48 -10.73 -4.71 2.39
CA LEU A 48 -11.86 -4.18 3.15
C LEU A 48 -12.00 -4.82 4.53
N HIS A 49 -11.81 -6.13 4.62
CA HIS A 49 -11.82 -6.85 5.90
C HIS A 49 -10.78 -7.97 5.93
N GLY A 50 -9.61 -7.68 5.40
CA GLY A 50 -8.50 -8.57 5.22
C GLY A 50 -7.97 -8.50 3.80
N VAL A 51 -6.71 -8.84 3.59
CA VAL A 51 -6.10 -8.80 2.27
C VAL A 51 -6.79 -9.80 1.35
N ALA A 52 -7.31 -9.31 0.22
CA ALA A 52 -8.00 -10.13 -0.76
C ALA A 52 -7.13 -10.37 -2.00
N ARG A 53 -7.44 -11.42 -2.75
CA ARG A 53 -6.86 -11.74 -4.07
C ARG A 53 -5.36 -12.05 -4.06
N ALA A 54 -4.79 -12.28 -2.90
CA ALA A 54 -3.37 -12.57 -2.78
C ALA A 54 -3.13 -13.81 -1.91
N GLY A 55 -3.82 -14.91 -2.23
CA GLY A 55 -3.73 -16.14 -1.48
C GLY A 55 -4.54 -16.09 -0.19
N THR A 56 -4.05 -16.75 0.85
CA THR A 56 -4.73 -16.84 2.15
C THR A 56 -4.27 -15.73 3.05
N ALA A 57 -5.21 -15.12 3.77
CA ALA A 57 -4.93 -14.10 4.77
C ALA A 57 -6.00 -14.18 5.87
N THR A 58 -5.79 -13.46 6.97
CA THR A 58 -6.80 -13.37 8.02
C THR A 58 -8.03 -12.63 7.50
N SER A 59 -9.20 -13.22 7.68
CA SER A 59 -10.47 -12.61 7.33
C SER A 59 -11.10 -12.04 8.60
N PHE A 60 -11.36 -10.74 8.57
CA PHE A 60 -12.03 -10.04 9.67
C PHE A 60 -13.51 -9.83 9.34
N PRO A 61 -14.35 -9.42 10.31
CA PRO A 61 -15.73 -9.06 10.01
C PRO A 61 -15.80 -7.93 8.99
N GLN A 62 -16.89 -7.86 8.25
CA GLN A 62 -17.15 -6.76 7.32
C GLN A 62 -17.19 -5.42 8.04
N ALA A 63 -17.08 -4.34 7.26
CA ALA A 63 -17.02 -2.98 7.82
C ALA A 63 -18.19 -2.66 8.75
N ILE A 64 -19.40 -3.12 8.42
CA ILE A 64 -20.56 -2.88 9.27
C ILE A 64 -20.41 -3.57 10.64
N GLY A 65 -19.86 -4.79 10.66
CA GLY A 65 -19.60 -5.50 11.90
C GLY A 65 -18.50 -4.83 12.72
N LEU A 66 -17.42 -4.41 12.06
CA LEU A 66 -16.33 -3.70 12.72
C LEU A 66 -16.79 -2.37 13.30
N ALA A 67 -17.61 -1.63 12.55
CA ALA A 67 -18.18 -0.36 13.02
C ALA A 67 -19.09 -0.55 14.23
N ALA A 68 -19.81 -1.66 14.30
CA ALA A 68 -20.71 -1.95 15.40
C ALA A 68 -20.01 -2.14 16.75
N MET A 69 -18.70 -2.34 16.75
CA MET A 69 -17.93 -2.44 18.00
C MET A 69 -17.84 -1.11 18.75
N PHE A 70 -17.90 0.00 18.06
CA PHE A 70 -17.66 1.34 18.62
C PHE A 70 -16.33 1.39 19.40
N ASP A 71 -15.31 0.72 18.87
CA ASP A 71 -14.00 0.59 19.49
C ASP A 71 -12.94 0.91 18.44
N ASP A 72 -12.53 2.17 18.40
CA ASP A 72 -11.55 2.66 17.41
C ASP A 72 -10.14 2.13 17.71
N THR A 73 -9.80 1.90 18.96
CA THR A 73 -8.50 1.33 19.34
C THR A 73 -8.37 -0.08 18.78
N LEU A 74 -9.38 -0.92 18.97
CA LEU A 74 -9.37 -2.28 18.44
C LEU A 74 -9.40 -2.27 16.90
N LEU A 75 -10.15 -1.34 16.29
CA LEU A 75 -10.17 -1.21 14.85
C LEU A 75 -8.79 -0.87 14.29
N GLU A 76 -8.03 -0.03 14.99
CA GLU A 76 -6.66 0.29 14.60
C GLU A 76 -5.77 -0.95 14.65
N GLU A 77 -5.92 -1.80 15.66
CA GLU A 77 -5.19 -3.06 15.74
C GLU A 77 -5.54 -4.01 14.58
N VAL A 78 -6.81 -4.07 14.21
CA VAL A 78 -7.25 -4.85 13.04
C VAL A 78 -6.60 -4.31 11.76
N ALA A 79 -6.63 -3.00 11.58
CA ALA A 79 -6.03 -2.36 10.42
C ALA A 79 -4.52 -2.59 10.36
N ASP A 80 -3.84 -2.57 11.50
CA ASP A 80 -2.41 -2.87 11.58
C ASP A 80 -2.12 -4.31 11.17
N ALA A 81 -2.94 -5.27 11.61
CA ALA A 81 -2.79 -6.65 11.20
C ALA A 81 -2.98 -6.82 9.68
N VAL A 82 -4.01 -6.19 9.12
CA VAL A 82 -4.27 -6.20 7.68
C VAL A 82 -3.08 -5.60 6.92
N ALA A 83 -2.58 -4.46 7.36
CA ALA A 83 -1.45 -3.78 6.73
C ALA A 83 -0.18 -4.63 6.79
N THR A 84 0.07 -5.28 7.92
CA THR A 84 1.24 -6.15 8.11
C THR A 84 1.17 -7.35 7.16
N GLU A 85 0.01 -8.00 7.07
CA GLU A 85 -0.17 -9.13 6.15
C GLU A 85 -0.02 -8.69 4.70
N GLY A 86 -0.58 -7.53 4.33
CA GLY A 86 -0.42 -6.96 3.00
C GLY A 86 1.03 -6.68 2.65
N ARG A 87 1.77 -6.08 3.58
CA ARG A 87 3.19 -5.79 3.40
C ARG A 87 4.01 -7.08 3.24
N ALA A 88 3.73 -8.08 4.06
CA ALA A 88 4.42 -9.37 3.98
C ALA A 88 4.20 -10.03 2.62
N LYS A 89 2.97 -10.02 2.12
CA LYS A 89 2.64 -10.59 0.81
C LYS A 89 3.33 -9.82 -0.32
N TYR A 90 3.33 -8.50 -0.25
CA TYR A 90 4.01 -7.65 -1.21
C TYR A 90 5.52 -7.95 -1.25
N ASN A 91 6.15 -8.02 -0.09
CA ASN A 91 7.58 -8.28 -0.01
C ASN A 91 7.93 -9.64 -0.61
N GLU A 92 7.13 -10.66 -0.33
CA GLU A 92 7.34 -11.99 -0.87
C GLU A 92 7.17 -12.03 -2.39
N SER A 93 6.11 -11.41 -2.90
CA SER A 93 5.86 -11.35 -4.34
C SER A 93 6.91 -10.52 -5.07
N SER A 94 7.36 -9.43 -4.48
CA SER A 94 8.42 -8.60 -5.07
C SER A 94 9.73 -9.35 -5.16
N ARG A 95 10.06 -10.16 -4.15
CA ARG A 95 11.26 -10.98 -4.15
C ARG A 95 11.22 -12.01 -5.27
N ASP A 96 10.06 -12.62 -5.49
CA ASP A 96 9.85 -13.63 -6.54
C ASP A 96 9.50 -13.00 -7.89
N ARG A 97 9.44 -11.67 -7.97
CA ARG A 97 9.03 -10.91 -9.16
C ARG A 97 7.63 -11.27 -9.66
N LYS A 98 6.76 -11.70 -8.75
CA LYS A 98 5.35 -11.97 -9.07
C LYS A 98 4.51 -10.73 -8.83
N SER A 99 3.38 -10.64 -9.54
CA SER A 99 2.42 -9.58 -9.31
C SER A 99 1.70 -9.80 -7.99
N VAL A 100 1.58 -8.75 -7.19
CA VAL A 100 0.70 -8.72 -6.01
C VAL A 100 -0.56 -7.99 -6.42
N VAL A 101 -1.62 -8.70 -6.45
CA VAL A 101 -2.92 -8.12 -6.83
C VAL A 101 -3.91 -8.27 -5.69
#